data_ca8a59e9a84aac4605e3c320c293c0f8
#
_entry.id   ca8a59e9a84aac4605e3c320c293c0f8
#
_cell.length_a   1.000
_cell.length_b   1.000
_cell.length_c   1.000
_cell.angle_alpha   90.00
_cell.angle_beta   90.00
_cell.angle_gamma   90.00
#
_symmetry.space_group_name_H-M   'P 1'
#
loop_
_entity.id
_entity.type
_entity.pdbx_description
1 polymer ?
#
loop_
_entity_poly.entity_id
_entity_poly.type
_entity_poly.pdbx_seq_one_letter_code
_entity_poly.pdbx_strand_id
1 'polypeptide(L)'
;MSNTYEIYLVSDSTGETLDRIFLALKAQFNKNKYKTHQFSFTRTENQVLKIIDICKKKQNCIILYTIVDIKLAKFLILESEKVKIPCFGILGDLIF
;
A
#
# COMPACT_ATOMS: atom_id res chain seq x y z
N MET A 1 -7.58 9.77 21.78
CA MET A 1 -6.56 9.40 20.83
C MET A 1 -7.13 8.61 19.67
N SER A 2 -6.84 9.06 18.50
CA SER A 2 -7.34 8.44 17.30
C SER A 2 -6.57 7.16 16.98
N ASN A 3 -7.29 6.05 16.78
CA ASN A 3 -6.69 4.80 16.32
C ASN A 3 -6.97 4.63 14.84
N THR A 4 -6.88 5.71 14.09
CA THR A 4 -7.10 5.66 12.66
C THR A 4 -5.86 5.13 11.96
N TYR A 5 -6.06 4.10 11.12
CA TYR A 5 -5.00 3.55 10.30
C TYR A 5 -4.99 4.22 8.93
N GLU A 6 -3.81 4.57 8.46
CA GLU A 6 -3.62 5.15 7.12
C GLU A 6 -3.24 4.01 6.19
N ILE A 7 -4.13 3.66 5.28
CA ILE A 7 -3.90 2.55 4.35
C ILE A 7 -3.57 3.13 2.97
N TYR A 8 -2.37 2.86 2.51
CA TYR A 8 -1.92 3.34 1.21
C TYR A 8 -2.02 2.22 0.20
N LEU A 9 -2.92 2.40 -0.75
CA LEU A 9 -3.20 1.40 -1.79
C LEU A 9 -2.41 1.79 -3.04
N VAL A 10 -1.33 1.07 -3.30
CA VAL A 10 -0.40 1.41 -4.38
C VAL A 10 -0.52 0.39 -5.51
N SER A 11 -0.85 0.87 -6.71
CA SER A 11 -1.04 0.01 -7.87
C SER A 11 -0.32 0.57 -9.09
N ASP A 12 0.15 -0.33 -9.95
CA ASP A 12 0.74 0.07 -11.23
C ASP A 12 -0.31 0.22 -12.33
N SER A 13 -1.58 0.01 -11.99
CA SER A 13 -2.71 0.16 -12.89
C SER A 13 -3.79 1.01 -12.21
N THR A 14 -5.07 0.78 -12.54
CA THR A 14 -6.16 1.59 -12.00
C THR A 14 -6.40 1.42 -10.51
N GLY A 15 -6.00 0.28 -9.96
CA GLY A 15 -6.22 0.00 -8.54
C GLY A 15 -7.56 -0.61 -8.21
N GLU A 16 -8.38 -0.94 -9.19
CA GLU A 16 -9.70 -1.53 -8.94
C GLU A 16 -9.62 -2.85 -8.17
N THR A 17 -8.71 -3.72 -8.56
CA THR A 17 -8.54 -5.01 -7.89
C THR A 17 -8.14 -4.81 -6.44
N LEU A 18 -7.19 -3.91 -6.22
CA LEU A 18 -6.70 -3.61 -4.88
C LEU A 18 -7.81 -3.05 -4.01
N ASP A 19 -8.63 -2.16 -4.57
CA ASP A 19 -9.79 -1.61 -3.88
C ASP A 19 -10.76 -2.69 -3.43
N ARG A 20 -11.07 -3.62 -4.32
CA ARG A 20 -12.02 -4.69 -4.01
C ARG A 20 -11.49 -5.60 -2.92
N ILE A 21 -10.21 -5.92 -2.98
CA ILE A 21 -9.58 -6.74 -1.96
C ILE A 21 -9.60 -6.03 -0.62
N PHE A 22 -9.28 -4.74 -0.61
CA PHE A 22 -9.29 -3.99 0.62
C PHE A 22 -10.69 -3.89 1.23
N LEU A 23 -11.72 -3.70 0.39
CA LEU A 23 -13.10 -3.67 0.88
C LEU A 23 -13.48 -4.99 1.56
N ALA A 24 -13.06 -6.11 0.97
CA ALA A 24 -13.32 -7.40 1.57
C ALA A 24 -12.61 -7.56 2.91
N LEU A 25 -11.36 -7.12 2.99
CA LEU A 25 -10.60 -7.18 4.24
C LEU A 25 -11.19 -6.26 5.30
N LYS A 26 -11.60 -5.08 4.90
CA LYS A 26 -12.19 -4.10 5.81
C LYS A 26 -13.46 -4.62 6.47
N ALA A 27 -14.25 -5.40 5.73
CA ALA A 27 -15.48 -5.97 6.26
C ALA A 27 -15.20 -6.91 7.42
N GLN A 28 -14.01 -7.52 7.48
CA GLN A 28 -13.60 -8.41 8.57
C GLN A 28 -13.16 -7.65 9.82
N PHE A 29 -12.75 -6.39 9.65
CA PHE A 29 -12.16 -5.60 10.72
C PHE A 29 -12.88 -4.27 10.90
N ASN A 30 -14.19 -4.32 11.02
CA ASN A 30 -15.00 -3.11 11.05
C ASN A 30 -14.90 -2.30 12.35
N LYS A 31 -14.17 -2.79 13.34
CA LYS A 31 -14.01 -2.10 14.61
C LYS A 31 -13.03 -0.96 14.57
N ASN A 32 -12.14 -0.97 13.59
CA ASN A 32 -11.10 0.03 13.47
C ASN A 32 -11.50 1.08 12.45
N LYS A 33 -10.96 2.27 12.62
CA LYS A 33 -11.16 3.32 11.64
C LYS A 33 -10.02 3.29 10.64
N TYR A 34 -10.37 3.43 9.38
CA TYR A 34 -9.41 3.43 8.29
C TYR A 34 -9.55 4.66 7.45
N LYS A 35 -8.43 5.18 7.00
CA LYS A 35 -8.40 6.22 6.01
C LYS A 35 -7.57 5.68 4.86
N THR A 36 -8.13 5.67 3.65
CA THR A 36 -7.44 5.11 2.49
C THR A 36 -6.91 6.20 1.59
N HIS A 37 -5.76 5.93 1.00
CA HIS A 37 -5.12 6.81 0.03
C HIS A 37 -4.74 5.96 -1.16
N GLN A 38 -5.21 6.33 -2.35
CA GLN A 38 -4.93 5.58 -3.56
C GLN A 38 -3.85 6.23 -4.40
N PHE A 39 -2.92 5.40 -4.84
CA PHE A 39 -1.85 5.81 -5.74
C PHE A 39 -1.86 4.86 -6.94
N SER A 40 -2.67 5.22 -7.93
CA SER A 40 -2.78 4.45 -9.18
C SER A 40 -1.64 4.81 -10.12
N PHE A 41 -1.37 3.90 -11.05
CA PHE A 41 -0.36 4.11 -12.09
C PHE A 41 1.02 4.45 -11.53
N THR A 42 1.36 3.82 -10.41
CA THR A 42 2.68 3.94 -9.82
C THR A 42 3.63 3.04 -10.60
N ARG A 43 4.51 3.65 -11.41
CA ARG A 43 5.35 2.92 -12.35
C ARG A 43 6.82 3.30 -12.31
N THR A 44 7.19 4.29 -11.49
CA THR A 44 8.57 4.75 -11.41
C THR A 44 9.05 4.79 -9.98
N GLU A 45 10.37 4.73 -9.81
CA GLU A 45 10.98 4.84 -8.49
C GLU A 45 10.69 6.20 -7.86
N ASN A 46 10.65 7.26 -8.66
CA ASN A 46 10.35 8.58 -8.13
C ASN A 46 8.95 8.64 -7.52
N GLN A 47 7.99 7.97 -8.16
CA GLN A 47 6.64 7.89 -7.61
C GLN A 47 6.63 7.15 -6.29
N VAL A 48 7.37 6.04 -6.22
CA VAL A 48 7.49 5.26 -4.98
C VAL A 48 8.09 6.13 -3.87
N LEU A 49 9.15 6.86 -4.18
CA LEU A 49 9.81 7.72 -3.17
C LEU A 49 8.87 8.79 -2.63
N LYS A 50 8.03 9.35 -3.49
CA LYS A 50 7.03 10.33 -3.04
C LYS A 50 6.01 9.71 -2.10
N ILE A 51 5.57 8.48 -2.41
CA ILE A 51 4.63 7.77 -1.55
C ILE A 51 5.26 7.49 -0.18
N ILE A 52 6.49 7.01 -0.18
CA ILE A 52 7.21 6.73 1.06
C ILE A 52 7.38 8.01 1.88
N ASP A 53 7.68 9.12 1.22
CA ASP A 53 7.85 10.39 1.89
C ASP A 53 6.56 10.84 2.59
N ILE A 54 5.43 10.60 1.96
CA ILE A 54 4.13 10.90 2.57
C ILE A 54 3.87 9.97 3.75
N CYS A 55 4.11 8.66 3.54
CA CYS A 55 3.84 7.65 4.56
C CYS A 55 4.65 7.85 5.83
N LYS A 56 5.93 8.18 5.69
CA LYS A 56 6.81 8.28 6.86
C LYS A 56 6.41 9.42 7.81
N LYS A 57 5.59 10.35 7.33
CA LYS A 57 5.09 11.45 8.16
C LYS A 57 3.83 11.08 8.92
N LYS A 58 3.28 9.90 8.68
CA LYS A 58 2.05 9.46 9.30
C LYS A 58 2.34 8.37 10.32
N GLN A 59 1.47 8.27 11.31
CA GLN A 59 1.48 7.17 12.25
C GLN A 59 0.49 6.11 11.77
N ASN A 60 0.75 4.86 12.14
CA ASN A 60 -0.15 3.75 11.79
C ASN A 60 -0.37 3.63 10.29
N CYS A 61 0.70 3.73 9.53
CA CYS A 61 0.65 3.68 8.08
C CYS A 61 0.96 2.25 7.61
N ILE A 62 0.16 1.76 6.67
CA ILE A 62 0.35 0.44 6.07
C ILE A 62 0.23 0.59 4.56
N ILE A 63 1.12 -0.07 3.84
CA ILE A 63 1.09 -0.07 2.38
C ILE A 63 0.63 -1.43 1.88
N LEU A 64 -0.38 -1.42 1.02
CA LEU A 64 -0.84 -2.60 0.29
C LEU A 64 -0.62 -2.31 -1.18
N TYR A 65 0.05 -3.21 -1.89
CA TYR A 65 0.39 -2.93 -3.28
C TYR A 65 0.07 -4.07 -4.23
N THR A 66 -0.17 -3.70 -5.48
CA THR A 66 -0.27 -4.63 -6.60
C THR A 66 0.62 -4.07 -7.71
N ILE A 67 1.88 -4.45 -7.68
CA ILE A 67 2.87 -4.03 -8.68
C ILE A 67 3.47 -5.28 -9.30
N VAL A 68 3.33 -5.41 -10.61
CA VAL A 68 3.79 -6.59 -11.34
C VAL A 68 5.29 -6.55 -11.60
N ASP A 69 5.83 -5.38 -11.85
CA ASP A 69 7.27 -5.21 -12.09
C ASP A 69 8.04 -5.58 -10.83
N ILE A 70 8.81 -6.64 -10.91
CA ILE A 70 9.55 -7.18 -9.77
C ILE A 70 10.54 -6.16 -9.22
N LYS A 71 11.24 -5.44 -10.09
CA LYS A 71 12.24 -4.46 -9.65
C LYS A 71 11.59 -3.32 -8.88
N LEU A 72 10.47 -2.83 -9.40
CA LEU A 72 9.76 -1.73 -8.74
C LEU A 72 9.17 -2.19 -7.41
N ALA A 73 8.58 -3.39 -7.38
CA ALA A 73 8.03 -3.95 -6.16
C ALA A 73 9.11 -4.09 -5.09
N LYS A 74 10.28 -4.61 -5.47
CA LYS A 74 11.40 -4.74 -4.53
C LYS A 74 11.85 -3.37 -4.02
N PHE A 75 11.90 -2.39 -4.90
CA PHE A 75 12.26 -1.04 -4.50
C PHE A 75 11.30 -0.49 -3.46
N LEU A 76 10.00 -0.67 -3.69
CA LEU A 76 8.98 -0.25 -2.75
C LEU A 76 9.16 -0.94 -1.39
N ILE A 77 9.38 -2.25 -1.41
CA ILE A 77 9.58 -3.03 -0.18
C ILE A 77 10.79 -2.52 0.60
N LEU A 78 11.91 -2.33 -0.09
CA LEU A 78 13.13 -1.89 0.56
C LEU A 78 13.01 -0.49 1.15
N GLU A 79 12.39 0.42 0.43
CA GLU A 79 12.20 1.78 0.92
C GLU A 79 11.23 1.81 2.10
N SER A 80 10.21 0.94 2.07
CA SER A 80 9.29 0.81 3.20
C SER A 80 10.01 0.30 4.44
N GLU A 81 10.89 -0.68 4.27
CA GLU A 81 11.65 -1.24 5.38
C GLU A 81 12.56 -0.21 6.04
N LYS A 82 13.17 0.65 5.23
CA LYS A 82 14.06 1.69 5.75
C LYS A 82 13.35 2.62 6.74
N VAL A 83 12.08 2.84 6.53
CA VAL A 83 11.27 3.72 7.39
C VAL A 83 10.31 2.93 8.27
N LYS A 84 10.45 1.61 8.31
CA LYS A 84 9.68 0.71 9.17
C LYS A 84 8.18 0.78 8.94
N ILE A 85 7.78 0.87 7.69
CA ILE A 85 6.37 0.86 7.30
C ILE A 85 6.03 -0.53 6.80
N PRO A 86 5.00 -1.20 7.37
CA PRO A 86 4.55 -2.49 6.86
C PRO A 86 4.08 -2.37 5.41
N CYS A 87 4.52 -3.29 4.57
CA CYS A 87 4.25 -3.25 3.14
C CYS A 87 3.94 -4.67 2.66
N PHE A 88 2.75 -4.86 2.12
CA PHE A 88 2.27 -6.18 1.72
C PHE A 88 1.86 -6.22 0.27
N GLY A 89 2.38 -7.21 -0.45
CA GLY A 89 1.96 -7.46 -1.82
C GLY A 89 0.71 -8.33 -1.82
N ILE A 90 -0.30 -7.90 -2.55
CA ILE A 90 -1.61 -8.54 -2.49
C ILE A 90 -1.76 -9.66 -3.52
N LEU A 91 -1.22 -9.46 -4.72
CA LEU A 91 -1.42 -10.43 -5.79
C LEU A 91 -0.23 -11.36 -6.04
N GLY A 92 0.92 -11.07 -5.42
CA GLY A 92 2.13 -11.84 -5.69
C GLY A 92 1.97 -13.32 -5.44
N ASP A 93 1.33 -13.69 -4.35
CA ASP A 93 1.16 -15.08 -3.97
C ASP A 93 -0.01 -15.76 -4.67
N LEU A 94 -0.91 -14.98 -5.25
CA LEU A 94 -2.10 -15.53 -5.91
C LEU A 94 -1.84 -15.96 -7.35
N ILE A 95 -0.75 -15.50 -7.93
CA ILE A 95 -0.42 -15.79 -9.32
C ILE A 95 0.23 -17.18 -9.46
N PHE A 96 0.72 -17.71 -8.40
CA PHE A 96 1.38 -19.02 -8.37
C PHE A 96 0.54 -20.07 -7.67
#